data_e41fc5be4af9a02d45276e0dc49c8cb4
#
_entry.id   e41fc5be4af9a02d45276e0dc49c8cb4
#
_cell.length_a   1.000
_cell.length_b   1.000
_cell.length_c   1.000
_cell.angle_alpha   90.00
_cell.angle_beta   90.00
_cell.angle_gamma   90.00
#
_symmetry.space_group_name_H-M   'P 1'
#
loop_
_entity.id
_entity.type
_entity.pdbx_description
1 polymer ?
#
loop_
_entity_poly.entity_id
_entity_poly.type
_entity_poly.pdbx_seq_one_letter_code
_entity_poly.pdbx_strand_id
1 'polypeptide(L)'
;MGRRSTVGNKTRMKALGLDKRANRDLRGELDDDANGGSGGGSGGGGFSDLDDVMASKFSEWKRPWWVREVDKPTLEIDWQATERFDQTKIQQVSWRKYIGDAKADELTKRRDEKAHQWMTEKRDGYTIRDRALDIASRTSGTSGVTFTGSWSKGKPPEHTGIDENTHFTRDGAGPPSGIGSKVMTPQEMGVPRWEGSAAENARMIRSALRHFGADQVGYVELNENTEKLIYAQDAMDGKRIEFENVDKAYETEDKRVIPGHARWVIVFTVKMSEELIKRKTESGMPTGLSAAATGIAYGQARNTIDRLQNFLHVLGYQGLMGTWYNGLGIAPAFGVMAGLGELGRINRMISPEYGPLQRVFKMVTDLPLEPTKPIDAGIMNFCRTCKVCATECPSDCLSKETEPYWEPAGPWNNPGHRTWYEDSPSCRTWWAVSTAGCSTCFAVCAFSKKNKSVIHDIVKIAIAKNKILPDQVNAFFTKMDGVFGYQDQKNIEDWWDMEMPPRGAANAKRTLLD
;
A
#
# COMPACT_ATOMS: atom_id res chain seq x y z
N MET A 1 3.33 -31.50 -26.71
CA MET A 1 2.08 -32.28 -26.96
C MET A 1 1.35 -32.40 -25.63
N GLY A 2 0.10 -31.95 -25.57
CA GLY A 2 -0.73 -32.14 -24.37
C GLY A 2 -1.71 -31.00 -24.14
N ARG A 3 -2.73 -30.87 -25.00
CA ARG A 3 -3.91 -30.08 -24.71
C ARG A 3 -4.65 -30.66 -23.51
N ARG A 4 -4.66 -29.99 -22.38
CA ARG A 4 -5.62 -30.19 -21.28
C ARG A 4 -6.31 -28.84 -21.02
N SER A 5 -7.47 -28.70 -21.27
CA SER A 5 -8.81 -29.14 -21.28
C SER A 5 -9.69 -27.99 -20.74
N THR A 6 -10.25 -27.24 -21.69
CA THR A 6 -11.33 -26.27 -21.45
C THR A 6 -12.66 -26.96 -21.04
N VAL A 7 -12.66 -28.25 -20.85
CA VAL A 7 -13.85 -29.07 -20.56
C VAL A 7 -14.25 -29.02 -19.08
N GLY A 8 -13.31 -28.81 -18.17
CA GLY A 8 -13.59 -28.84 -16.74
C GLY A 8 -14.49 -27.72 -16.23
N ASN A 9 -14.42 -26.53 -16.85
CA ASN A 9 -15.19 -25.37 -16.39
C ASN A 9 -16.68 -25.41 -16.79
N LYS A 10 -17.00 -25.94 -17.96
CA LYS A 10 -18.41 -26.05 -18.39
C LYS A 10 -19.22 -27.05 -17.58
N THR A 11 -18.59 -28.15 -17.18
CA THR A 11 -19.26 -29.19 -16.37
C THR A 11 -19.47 -28.74 -14.92
N ARG A 12 -18.54 -27.95 -14.35
CA ARG A 12 -18.68 -27.38 -12.99
C ARG A 12 -19.80 -26.33 -12.90
N MET A 13 -19.93 -25.47 -13.94
CA MET A 13 -21.01 -24.47 -13.96
C MET A 13 -22.40 -25.11 -14.08
N LYS A 14 -22.53 -26.22 -14.81
CA LYS A 14 -23.80 -26.95 -14.94
C LYS A 14 -24.25 -27.63 -13.65
N ALA A 15 -23.29 -28.06 -12.81
CA ALA A 15 -23.56 -28.68 -11.50
C ALA A 15 -24.05 -27.68 -10.43
N LEU A 16 -23.86 -26.36 -10.66
CA LEU A 16 -24.26 -25.29 -9.73
C LEU A 16 -25.55 -24.55 -10.17
N GLY A 17 -26.20 -24.98 -11.26
CA GLY A 17 -27.45 -24.38 -11.74
C GLY A 17 -27.33 -22.95 -12.29
N LEU A 18 -26.09 -22.51 -12.56
CA LEU A 18 -25.81 -21.16 -13.08
C LEU A 18 -25.77 -21.18 -14.60
N ASP A 19 -26.92 -21.17 -15.26
CA ASP A 19 -27.03 -21.02 -16.72
C ASP A 19 -26.87 -19.55 -17.12
N LYS A 20 -26.33 -19.32 -18.33
CA LYS A 20 -26.14 -17.99 -18.92
C LYS A 20 -27.43 -17.15 -19.05
N ARG A 21 -28.60 -17.74 -18.91
CA ARG A 21 -29.88 -17.03 -18.93
C ARG A 21 -30.13 -16.26 -17.64
N ALA A 22 -29.80 -16.79 -16.49
CA ALA A 22 -29.93 -16.09 -15.19
C ALA A 22 -29.09 -14.81 -15.10
N ASN A 23 -27.97 -14.75 -15.83
CA ASN A 23 -27.10 -13.58 -15.87
C ASN A 23 -27.63 -12.44 -16.76
N ARG A 24 -28.63 -12.69 -17.62
CA ARG A 24 -29.24 -11.67 -18.45
C ARG A 24 -30.41 -10.99 -17.75
N ASP A 25 -31.13 -11.73 -16.92
CA ASP A 25 -32.28 -11.20 -16.16
C ASP A 25 -31.80 -10.31 -14.99
N LEU A 26 -30.68 -10.66 -14.36
CA LEU A 26 -30.05 -9.82 -13.31
C LEU A 26 -29.47 -8.50 -13.85
N ARG A 27 -29.07 -8.44 -15.14
CA ARG A 27 -28.65 -7.18 -15.77
C ARG A 27 -29.82 -6.27 -16.09
N GLY A 28 -30.96 -6.82 -16.46
CA GLY A 28 -32.17 -6.05 -16.72
C GLY A 28 -32.74 -5.38 -15.48
N GLU A 29 -32.72 -6.06 -14.34
CA GLU A 29 -33.22 -5.50 -13.08
C GLU A 29 -32.30 -4.43 -12.47
N LEU A 30 -30.99 -4.46 -12.79
CA LEU A 30 -30.02 -3.46 -12.31
C LEU A 30 -29.95 -2.21 -13.19
N ASP A 31 -30.28 -2.35 -14.50
CA ASP A 31 -30.33 -1.22 -15.44
C ASP A 31 -31.64 -0.43 -15.33
N ASP A 32 -32.75 -1.07 -14.93
CA ASP A 32 -34.06 -0.40 -14.77
C ASP A 32 -34.14 0.47 -13.50
N ASP A 33 -33.38 0.15 -12.43
CA ASP A 33 -33.27 1.01 -11.25
C ASP A 33 -32.34 2.24 -11.46
N ALA A 34 -31.57 2.28 -12.54
CA ALA A 34 -30.69 3.41 -12.86
C ALA A 34 -31.42 4.54 -13.66
N ASN A 35 -32.63 4.33 -14.18
CA ASN A 35 -33.30 5.25 -15.10
C ASN A 35 -34.63 5.86 -14.60
N GLY A 36 -34.98 5.73 -13.34
CA GLY A 36 -36.23 6.25 -12.80
C GLY A 36 -36.05 7.28 -11.70
N GLY A 37 -36.09 8.57 -12.03
CA GLY A 37 -36.41 9.57 -11.01
C GLY A 37 -35.64 10.88 -11.09
N SER A 38 -36.23 11.87 -11.78
CA SER A 38 -35.92 13.29 -11.57
C SER A 38 -36.37 13.72 -10.17
N GLY A 39 -35.42 14.02 -9.30
CA GLY A 39 -35.73 14.61 -7.99
C GLY A 39 -34.48 14.65 -7.09
N GLY A 40 -34.02 15.84 -6.74
CA GLY A 40 -32.77 16.13 -6.02
C GLY A 40 -32.55 15.27 -4.76
N GLY A 41 -31.44 14.56 -4.79
CA GLY A 41 -30.90 13.83 -3.67
C GLY A 41 -29.53 13.31 -4.05
N SER A 42 -28.54 13.54 -3.24
CA SER A 42 -27.12 13.18 -3.38
C SER A 42 -26.93 11.66 -3.55
N GLY A 43 -27.27 11.11 -4.69
CA GLY A 43 -27.06 9.71 -5.06
C GLY A 43 -25.78 9.55 -5.86
N GLY A 44 -24.91 8.64 -5.42
CA GLY A 44 -23.66 8.28 -6.11
C GLY A 44 -23.93 7.59 -7.45
N GLY A 45 -24.18 8.36 -8.53
CA GLY A 45 -24.20 7.85 -9.89
C GLY A 45 -22.76 7.59 -10.34
N GLY A 46 -22.48 6.37 -10.81
CA GLY A 46 -21.29 6.10 -11.61
C GLY A 46 -21.35 6.91 -12.90
N PHE A 47 -20.22 7.30 -13.44
CA PHE A 47 -20.15 7.89 -14.77
C PHE A 47 -20.43 6.80 -15.81
N SER A 48 -21.31 7.07 -16.78
CA SER A 48 -21.65 6.10 -17.82
C SER A 48 -20.60 6.02 -18.91
N ASP A 49 -19.85 7.11 -19.11
CA ASP A 49 -18.77 7.19 -20.11
C ASP A 49 -17.71 8.25 -19.73
N LEU A 50 -16.69 8.39 -20.62
CA LEU A 50 -15.60 9.34 -20.47
C LEU A 50 -16.08 10.80 -20.52
N ASP A 51 -17.10 11.10 -21.30
CA ASP A 51 -17.61 12.46 -21.46
C ASP A 51 -18.30 12.90 -20.16
N ASP A 52 -19.00 12.01 -19.47
CA ASP A 52 -19.54 12.27 -18.13
C ASP A 52 -18.45 12.59 -17.11
N VAL A 53 -17.31 11.88 -17.18
CA VAL A 53 -16.16 12.16 -16.34
C VAL A 53 -15.54 13.52 -16.64
N MET A 54 -15.42 13.85 -17.93
CA MET A 54 -14.85 15.12 -18.38
C MET A 54 -15.79 16.30 -18.10
N ALA A 55 -17.09 16.11 -18.21
CA ALA A 55 -18.11 17.11 -17.91
C ALA A 55 -18.32 17.33 -16.41
N SER A 56 -17.92 16.38 -15.58
CA SER A 56 -18.04 16.52 -14.12
C SER A 56 -17.12 17.64 -13.65
N LYS A 57 -17.69 18.68 -13.03
CA LYS A 57 -16.94 19.76 -12.38
C LYS A 57 -16.02 19.28 -11.26
N PHE A 58 -16.14 18.02 -10.89
CA PHE A 58 -15.36 17.35 -9.85
C PHE A 58 -15.01 15.95 -10.31
N SER A 59 -13.80 15.76 -10.79
CA SER A 59 -13.19 14.43 -10.88
C SER A 59 -12.91 13.90 -9.47
N GLU A 60 -13.88 14.01 -8.57
CA GLU A 60 -13.73 13.40 -7.27
C GLU A 60 -13.74 11.90 -7.46
N TRP A 61 -12.61 11.28 -7.13
CA TRP A 61 -12.58 9.84 -6.92
C TRP A 61 -13.63 9.51 -5.85
N LYS A 62 -14.71 8.89 -6.26
CA LYS A 62 -15.78 8.52 -5.34
C LYS A 62 -15.48 7.13 -4.80
N ARG A 63 -15.52 7.03 -3.49
CA ARG A 63 -15.51 5.74 -2.82
C ARG A 63 -16.67 4.90 -3.30
N PRO A 64 -16.52 3.55 -3.34
CA PRO A 64 -17.67 2.70 -3.58
C PRO A 64 -18.79 3.05 -2.59
N TRP A 65 -20.02 3.18 -3.09
CA TRP A 65 -21.20 3.65 -2.32
C TRP A 65 -21.51 2.81 -1.07
N TRP A 66 -21.05 1.59 -1.01
CA TRP A 66 -21.24 0.67 0.11
C TRP A 66 -20.21 0.87 1.24
N VAL A 67 -19.15 1.60 1.02
CA VAL A 67 -18.15 1.97 2.03
C VAL A 67 -18.65 3.19 2.79
N ARG A 68 -18.70 3.08 4.11
CA ARG A 68 -19.17 4.15 4.99
C ARG A 68 -17.99 4.91 5.56
N GLU A 69 -18.10 6.22 5.64
CA GLU A 69 -17.26 7.04 6.51
C GLU A 69 -17.75 6.92 7.94
N VAL A 70 -16.83 6.85 8.88
CA VAL A 70 -17.09 6.71 10.31
C VAL A 70 -16.22 7.68 11.09
N ASP A 71 -16.65 8.06 12.29
CA ASP A 71 -15.88 9.01 13.12
C ASP A 71 -14.69 8.33 13.82
N LYS A 72 -14.74 7.02 13.98
CA LYS A 72 -13.67 6.21 14.57
C LYS A 72 -13.38 5.01 13.70
N PRO A 73 -12.12 4.56 13.62
CA PRO A 73 -11.76 3.33 12.91
C PRO A 73 -12.50 2.11 13.47
N THR A 74 -12.65 1.06 12.66
CA THR A 74 -13.38 -0.15 13.04
C THR A 74 -12.63 -1.01 14.07
N LEU A 75 -11.32 -0.83 14.22
CA LEU A 75 -10.57 -1.45 15.30
C LEU A 75 -10.70 -0.67 16.60
N GLU A 76 -10.66 -1.38 17.72
CA GLU A 76 -10.62 -0.78 19.05
C GLU A 76 -9.20 -0.28 19.35
N ILE A 77 -9.08 0.97 19.81
CA ILE A 77 -7.80 1.60 20.18
C ILE A 77 -7.91 2.14 21.61
N ASP A 78 -7.01 1.71 22.45
CA ASP A 78 -6.77 2.33 23.76
C ASP A 78 -5.67 3.39 23.62
N TRP A 79 -6.08 4.62 23.43
CA TRP A 79 -5.17 5.75 23.30
C TRP A 79 -4.41 6.08 24.59
N GLN A 80 -4.85 5.61 25.75
CA GLN A 80 -4.11 5.78 27.00
C GLN A 80 -2.95 4.79 27.08
N ALA A 81 -3.17 3.57 26.61
CA ALA A 81 -2.13 2.54 26.54
C ALA A 81 -1.23 2.67 25.31
N THR A 82 -1.62 3.49 24.31
CA THR A 82 -0.81 3.72 23.11
C THR A 82 0.30 4.71 23.43
N GLU A 83 1.53 4.32 23.11
CA GLU A 83 2.72 5.16 23.17
C GLU A 83 3.37 5.31 21.80
N ARG A 84 4.26 6.30 21.65
CA ARG A 84 5.08 6.46 20.46
C ARG A 84 6.05 5.29 20.37
N PHE A 85 5.95 4.55 19.27
CA PHE A 85 6.72 3.33 19.09
C PHE A 85 8.16 3.61 18.69
N ASP A 86 9.08 2.87 19.30
CA ASP A 86 10.49 2.85 18.93
C ASP A 86 10.68 2.00 17.65
N GLN A 87 10.98 2.66 16.55
CA GLN A 87 11.11 1.99 15.25
C GLN A 87 12.34 1.07 15.18
N THR A 88 13.31 1.23 16.05
CA THR A 88 14.48 0.31 16.10
C THR A 88 14.08 -1.12 16.47
N LYS A 89 12.91 -1.32 17.06
CA LYS A 89 12.39 -2.66 17.45
C LYS A 89 11.75 -3.44 16.30
N ILE A 90 11.48 -2.82 15.14
CA ILE A 90 10.86 -3.54 14.03
C ILE A 90 11.80 -4.61 13.45
N GLN A 91 11.21 -5.68 12.93
CA GLN A 91 11.97 -6.81 12.38
C GLN A 91 12.87 -6.46 11.19
N GLN A 92 12.58 -5.40 10.43
CA GLN A 92 13.44 -4.96 9.33
C GLN A 92 14.84 -4.54 9.80
N VAL A 93 14.93 -3.99 11.00
CA VAL A 93 16.18 -3.50 11.61
C VAL A 93 16.72 -4.52 12.62
N SER A 94 15.88 -5.00 13.52
CA SER A 94 16.27 -5.82 14.66
C SER A 94 16.12 -7.34 14.44
N TRP A 95 15.90 -7.80 13.22
CA TRP A 95 15.74 -9.22 12.93
C TRP A 95 16.89 -10.08 13.48
N ARG A 96 18.13 -9.65 13.28
CA ARG A 96 19.32 -10.34 13.81
C ARG A 96 19.28 -10.48 15.33
N LYS A 97 18.88 -9.41 16.03
CA LYS A 97 18.70 -9.42 17.47
C LYS A 97 17.67 -10.44 17.94
N TYR A 98 16.60 -10.65 17.16
CA TYR A 98 15.51 -11.56 17.54
C TYR A 98 15.82 -13.03 17.26
N ILE A 99 16.59 -13.34 16.22
CA ILE A 99 16.89 -14.72 15.84
C ILE A 99 18.33 -15.16 16.19
N GLY A 100 19.19 -14.23 16.61
CA GLY A 100 20.62 -14.44 16.88
C GLY A 100 21.49 -14.28 15.63
N ASP A 101 22.68 -13.72 15.82
CA ASP A 101 23.60 -13.38 14.72
C ASP A 101 24.06 -14.61 13.93
N ALA A 102 24.43 -15.70 14.60
CA ALA A 102 24.89 -16.92 13.94
C ALA A 102 23.81 -17.49 13.00
N LYS A 103 22.56 -17.55 13.46
CA LYS A 103 21.43 -18.01 12.64
C LYS A 103 21.12 -17.05 11.50
N ALA A 104 21.23 -15.74 11.73
CA ALA A 104 21.02 -14.74 10.68
C ALA A 104 22.08 -14.83 9.59
N ASP A 105 23.35 -15.06 9.95
CA ASP A 105 24.45 -15.24 9.00
C ASP A 105 24.27 -16.52 8.17
N GLU A 106 23.96 -17.64 8.83
CA GLU A 106 23.67 -18.89 8.15
C GLU A 106 22.53 -18.74 7.12
N LEU A 107 21.41 -18.16 7.54
CA LEU A 107 20.25 -17.97 6.65
C LEU A 107 20.55 -17.01 5.49
N THR A 108 21.32 -15.95 5.73
CA THR A 108 21.73 -15.00 4.71
C THR A 108 22.64 -15.68 3.69
N LYS A 109 23.65 -16.41 4.13
CA LYS A 109 24.55 -17.16 3.28
C LYS A 109 23.80 -18.18 2.41
N ARG A 110 22.95 -18.99 3.04
CA ARG A 110 22.12 -19.99 2.31
C ARG A 110 21.17 -19.35 1.30
N ARG A 111 20.60 -18.19 1.61
CA ARG A 111 19.76 -17.42 0.69
C ARG A 111 20.55 -17.01 -0.54
N ASP A 112 21.75 -16.46 -0.36
CA ASP A 112 22.57 -15.91 -1.42
C ASP A 112 23.13 -17.04 -2.33
N GLU A 113 23.56 -18.14 -1.72
CA GLU A 113 23.99 -19.35 -2.45
C GLU A 113 22.83 -19.93 -3.29
N LYS A 114 21.66 -20.05 -2.71
CA LYS A 114 20.46 -20.56 -3.36
C LYS A 114 19.97 -19.63 -4.48
N ALA A 115 20.00 -18.32 -4.26
CA ALA A 115 19.65 -17.35 -5.29
C ALA A 115 20.62 -17.43 -6.47
N HIS A 116 21.93 -17.56 -6.22
CA HIS A 116 22.95 -17.72 -7.24
C HIS A 116 22.76 -19.04 -8.02
N GLN A 117 22.56 -20.15 -7.31
CA GLN A 117 22.30 -21.45 -7.91
C GLN A 117 21.08 -21.39 -8.86
N TRP A 118 19.96 -20.90 -8.41
CA TRP A 118 18.74 -20.84 -9.21
C TRP A 118 18.83 -19.91 -10.42
N MET A 119 19.60 -18.81 -10.32
CA MET A 119 19.91 -17.97 -11.49
C MET A 119 20.76 -18.73 -12.51
N THR A 120 21.80 -19.47 -12.05
CA THR A 120 22.70 -20.25 -12.91
C THR A 120 21.94 -21.39 -13.60
N GLU A 121 21.06 -22.05 -12.88
CA GLU A 121 20.19 -23.11 -13.39
C GLU A 121 19.06 -22.59 -14.29
N LYS A 122 18.92 -21.27 -14.43
CA LYS A 122 17.85 -20.59 -15.19
C LYS A 122 16.44 -21.03 -14.75
N ARG A 123 16.25 -21.24 -13.46
CA ARG A 123 14.97 -21.65 -12.90
C ARG A 123 13.91 -20.57 -13.10
N ASP A 124 12.73 -20.94 -13.57
CA ASP A 124 11.60 -20.03 -13.82
C ASP A 124 11.27 -19.17 -12.61
N GLY A 125 11.16 -17.85 -12.82
CA GLY A 125 10.93 -16.85 -11.79
C GLY A 125 12.16 -16.44 -10.97
N TYR A 126 13.33 -17.04 -11.23
CA TYR A 126 14.59 -16.73 -10.54
C TYR A 126 15.75 -16.47 -11.51
N THR A 127 15.47 -16.34 -12.78
CA THR A 127 16.48 -16.07 -13.81
C THR A 127 17.10 -14.69 -13.61
N ILE A 128 18.22 -14.44 -14.30
CA ILE A 128 18.83 -13.09 -14.30
C ILE A 128 17.86 -12.03 -14.86
N ARG A 129 16.97 -12.39 -15.79
CA ARG A 129 15.92 -11.52 -16.33
C ARG A 129 14.94 -11.09 -15.23
N ASP A 130 14.46 -12.04 -14.42
CA ASP A 130 13.53 -11.78 -13.32
C ASP A 130 14.20 -10.93 -12.23
N ARG A 131 15.46 -11.20 -11.95
CA ARG A 131 16.27 -10.42 -11.02
C ARG A 131 16.54 -9.01 -11.51
N ALA A 132 16.80 -8.84 -12.78
CA ALA A 132 16.98 -7.52 -13.41
C ALA A 132 15.69 -6.68 -13.28
N LEU A 133 14.52 -7.28 -13.50
CA LEU A 133 13.25 -6.60 -13.33
C LEU A 133 13.03 -6.16 -11.88
N ASP A 134 13.29 -7.03 -10.89
CA ASP A 134 13.15 -6.70 -9.46
C ASP A 134 14.07 -5.53 -9.07
N ILE A 135 15.36 -5.59 -9.45
CA ILE A 135 16.33 -4.52 -9.16
C ILE A 135 15.89 -3.21 -9.83
N ALA A 136 15.60 -3.23 -11.14
CA ALA A 136 15.21 -2.04 -11.88
C ALA A 136 13.92 -1.40 -11.32
N SER A 137 12.98 -2.21 -10.87
CA SER A 137 11.73 -1.73 -10.27
C SER A 137 11.93 -0.97 -8.95
N ARG A 138 13.01 -1.25 -8.22
CA ARG A 138 13.33 -0.60 -6.94
C ARG A 138 14.13 0.68 -7.11
N THR A 139 14.80 0.83 -8.24
CA THR A 139 15.67 1.97 -8.50
C THR A 139 14.85 3.18 -8.93
N SER A 140 15.20 4.34 -8.47
CA SER A 140 14.68 5.63 -8.93
C SER A 140 15.77 6.38 -9.68
N GLY A 141 15.41 7.34 -10.51
CA GLY A 141 16.31 8.03 -11.46
C GLY A 141 17.55 8.70 -10.89
N THR A 142 17.76 8.65 -9.57
CA THR A 142 18.96 9.16 -8.88
C THR A 142 19.97 8.06 -8.54
N SER A 143 19.74 6.82 -8.96
CA SER A 143 20.55 5.66 -8.55
C SER A 143 21.85 5.49 -9.35
N GLY A 144 22.64 6.54 -9.50
CA GLY A 144 24.04 6.44 -9.91
C GLY A 144 24.33 5.96 -11.34
N VAL A 145 23.35 5.96 -12.24
CA VAL A 145 23.60 5.77 -13.67
C VAL A 145 24.09 7.07 -14.25
N THR A 146 25.36 7.12 -14.66
CA THR A 146 25.92 8.27 -15.37
C THR A 146 25.48 8.26 -16.84
N PHE A 147 25.64 9.39 -17.52
CA PHE A 147 25.38 9.52 -18.96
C PHE A 147 26.08 8.46 -19.82
N THR A 148 27.20 7.92 -19.36
CA THR A 148 27.95 6.85 -20.03
C THR A 148 27.41 5.45 -19.75
N GLY A 149 26.35 5.30 -18.97
CA GLY A 149 25.77 4.01 -18.60
C GLY A 149 26.59 3.18 -17.61
N SER A 150 27.71 3.68 -17.13
CA SER A 150 28.52 2.98 -16.12
C SER A 150 27.93 3.21 -14.72
N TRP A 151 27.72 2.13 -14.00
CA TRP A 151 27.38 2.17 -12.58
C TRP A 151 28.56 2.76 -11.82
N SER A 152 28.32 3.76 -10.97
CA SER A 152 29.30 4.15 -9.98
C SER A 152 29.60 2.94 -9.09
N LYS A 153 30.87 2.55 -9.05
CA LYS A 153 31.30 1.31 -8.40
C LYS A 153 30.78 1.20 -6.96
N GLY A 154 29.96 0.20 -6.72
CA GLY A 154 30.03 -0.60 -5.50
C GLY A 154 29.31 -0.12 -4.28
N LYS A 155 28.73 1.06 -4.21
CA LYS A 155 27.75 1.39 -3.17
C LYS A 155 26.39 1.60 -3.82
N PRO A 156 25.31 0.94 -3.30
CA PRO A 156 24.00 1.50 -3.55
C PRO A 156 24.13 2.95 -3.11
N PRO A 157 23.61 3.91 -3.86
CA PRO A 157 23.64 5.29 -3.44
C PRO A 157 23.09 5.34 -2.01
N GLU A 158 23.91 5.78 -1.07
CA GLU A 158 23.51 6.05 0.28
C GLU A 158 22.33 7.00 0.16
N HIS A 159 21.14 6.52 0.47
CA HIS A 159 19.89 7.28 0.46
C HIS A 159 19.72 8.23 -0.72
N THR A 160 19.58 7.66 -1.85
CA THR A 160 19.41 8.35 -3.10
C THR A 160 18.10 9.09 -3.14
N GLY A 161 18.17 10.38 -3.32
CA GLY A 161 17.07 11.27 -3.59
C GLY A 161 16.59 12.10 -2.43
N ILE A 162 17.12 11.89 -1.25
CA ILE A 162 17.03 12.83 -0.15
C ILE A 162 18.48 13.19 0.12
N ASP A 163 18.86 14.42 -0.20
CA ASP A 163 20.15 14.98 0.15
C ASP A 163 20.43 14.74 1.64
N GLU A 164 21.68 14.50 2.01
CA GLU A 164 22.10 14.30 3.41
C GLU A 164 21.57 15.40 4.34
N ASN A 165 21.35 16.60 3.80
CA ASN A 165 20.76 17.73 4.53
C ASN A 165 19.23 17.74 4.55
N THR A 166 18.55 16.78 3.93
CA THR A 166 17.09 16.82 3.71
C THR A 166 16.37 15.52 4.03
N HIS A 167 16.97 14.62 4.81
CA HIS A 167 16.30 13.39 5.22
C HIS A 167 14.94 13.63 5.87
N PHE A 168 14.83 14.74 6.55
CA PHE A 168 13.64 15.13 7.29
C PHE A 168 12.98 16.37 6.72
N THR A 169 13.77 17.33 6.25
CA THR A 169 13.33 18.56 5.61
C THR A 169 13.95 18.71 4.23
N ARG A 170 13.29 19.39 3.32
CA ARG A 170 13.89 19.85 2.09
C ARG A 170 13.90 21.38 2.08
N ASP A 171 15.08 21.96 2.03
CA ASP A 171 15.30 23.42 2.05
C ASP A 171 15.50 24.05 0.67
N GLY A 172 15.06 23.40 -0.38
CA GLY A 172 15.06 23.88 -1.75
C GLY A 172 16.40 23.87 -2.48
N ALA A 173 17.45 23.42 -1.83
CA ALA A 173 18.78 23.30 -2.44
C ALA A 173 19.00 21.99 -3.22
N GLY A 174 17.93 21.32 -3.63
CA GLY A 174 18.03 20.10 -4.43
C GLY A 174 18.76 20.33 -5.76
N PRO A 175 19.41 19.28 -6.33
CA PRO A 175 20.04 19.41 -7.64
C PRO A 175 19.03 19.94 -8.63
N PRO A 176 19.43 20.76 -9.59
CA PRO A 176 18.53 21.24 -10.61
C PRO A 176 17.81 20.02 -11.21
N SER A 177 16.48 20.07 -11.26
CA SER A 177 15.74 19.14 -12.09
C SER A 177 16.47 19.13 -13.43
N GLY A 178 16.59 17.99 -14.14
CA GLY A 178 17.37 17.89 -15.38
C GLY A 178 17.03 18.93 -16.46
N ILE A 179 16.21 19.93 -16.14
CA ILE A 179 15.82 21.10 -16.92
C ILE A 179 16.42 22.39 -16.31
N GLY A 180 17.26 22.28 -15.27
CA GLY A 180 18.15 23.37 -14.84
C GLY A 180 17.55 24.45 -13.94
N SER A 181 16.36 24.27 -13.37
CA SER A 181 15.74 25.25 -12.50
C SER A 181 15.90 24.90 -11.03
N LYS A 182 16.47 25.81 -10.24
CA LYS A 182 16.44 25.75 -8.78
C LYS A 182 14.98 25.76 -8.31
N VAL A 183 14.63 24.85 -7.39
CA VAL A 183 13.33 24.88 -6.71
C VAL A 183 13.37 26.02 -5.69
N MET A 184 12.62 27.09 -5.92
CA MET A 184 12.62 28.30 -5.12
C MET A 184 11.38 28.39 -4.24
N THR A 185 11.55 28.90 -3.03
CA THR A 185 10.44 29.31 -2.16
C THR A 185 9.73 30.55 -2.72
N PRO A 186 8.49 30.86 -2.30
CA PRO A 186 7.83 32.12 -2.62
C PRO A 186 8.65 33.33 -2.20
N GLN A 187 9.30 33.27 -1.04
CA GLN A 187 10.18 34.36 -0.55
C GLN A 187 11.37 34.62 -1.50
N GLU A 188 12.03 33.54 -1.98
CA GLU A 188 13.12 33.69 -2.97
C GLU A 188 12.63 34.21 -4.33
N MET A 189 11.37 33.95 -4.66
CA MET A 189 10.72 34.47 -5.88
C MET A 189 10.16 35.90 -5.70
N GLY A 190 10.19 36.45 -4.48
CA GLY A 190 9.64 37.78 -4.18
C GLY A 190 8.10 37.83 -4.21
N VAL A 191 7.42 36.73 -3.99
CA VAL A 191 5.95 36.63 -3.99
C VAL A 191 5.43 36.09 -2.63
N PRO A 192 4.16 36.41 -2.27
CA PRO A 192 3.54 35.80 -1.10
C PRO A 192 3.46 34.26 -1.20
N ARG A 193 3.54 33.59 -0.07
CA ARG A 193 3.26 32.14 -0.03
C ARG A 193 1.80 31.88 -0.36
N TRP A 194 1.53 30.67 -0.78
CA TRP A 194 0.15 30.23 -0.99
C TRP A 194 -0.67 30.27 0.32
N GLU A 195 -1.88 30.80 0.24
CA GLU A 195 -2.85 30.77 1.32
C GLU A 195 -4.19 30.28 0.77
N GLY A 196 -4.75 29.26 1.38
CA GLY A 196 -6.04 28.67 1.01
C GLY A 196 -6.72 28.05 2.23
N SER A 197 -8.03 27.84 2.13
CA SER A 197 -8.75 27.10 3.14
C SER A 197 -8.26 25.64 3.22
N ALA A 198 -8.43 25.00 4.38
CA ALA A 198 -8.03 23.60 4.56
C ALA A 198 -8.65 22.67 3.51
N ALA A 199 -9.91 22.92 3.11
CA ALA A 199 -10.60 22.18 2.07
C ALA A 199 -9.99 22.39 0.66
N GLU A 200 -9.62 23.64 0.31
CA GLU A 200 -8.92 23.93 -0.95
C GLU A 200 -7.56 23.26 -1.00
N ASN A 201 -6.80 23.38 0.08
CA ASN A 201 -5.49 22.76 0.20
C ASN A 201 -5.58 21.23 0.06
N ALA A 202 -6.56 20.60 0.70
CA ALA A 202 -6.79 19.16 0.59
C ALA A 202 -7.11 18.74 -0.86
N ARG A 203 -7.96 19.49 -1.57
CA ARG A 203 -8.24 19.23 -2.99
C ARG A 203 -7.01 19.40 -3.87
N MET A 204 -6.26 20.49 -3.66
CA MET A 204 -5.04 20.80 -4.40
C MET A 204 -3.98 19.71 -4.23
N ILE A 205 -3.69 19.32 -3.00
CA ILE A 205 -2.72 18.23 -2.69
C ILE A 205 -3.17 16.91 -3.28
N ARG A 206 -4.46 16.57 -3.21
CA ARG A 206 -5.00 15.35 -3.82
C ARG A 206 -4.79 15.33 -5.33
N SER A 207 -5.07 16.42 -6.01
CA SER A 207 -4.89 16.56 -7.47
C SER A 207 -3.41 16.42 -7.84
N ALA A 208 -2.53 17.14 -7.13
CA ALA A 208 -1.09 17.07 -7.34
C ALA A 208 -0.54 15.64 -7.12
N LEU A 209 -0.89 15.00 -6.01
CA LEU A 209 -0.44 13.64 -5.70
C LEU A 209 -0.90 12.62 -6.73
N ARG A 210 -2.13 12.71 -7.23
CA ARG A 210 -2.62 11.84 -8.30
C ARG A 210 -1.87 12.06 -9.59
N HIS A 211 -1.59 13.30 -9.93
CA HIS A 211 -0.74 13.62 -11.07
C HIS A 211 0.68 13.06 -10.90
N PHE A 212 1.21 13.08 -9.67
CA PHE A 212 2.53 12.52 -9.36
C PHE A 212 2.57 10.99 -9.29
N GLY A 213 1.41 10.33 -9.25
CA GLY A 213 1.33 8.87 -9.31
C GLY A 213 0.80 8.17 -8.07
N ALA A 214 0.22 8.89 -7.11
CA ALA A 214 -0.49 8.29 -5.99
C ALA A 214 -1.84 7.70 -6.43
N ASP A 215 -2.24 6.57 -5.83
CA ASP A 215 -3.53 5.92 -6.11
C ASP A 215 -4.64 6.41 -5.18
N GLN A 216 -4.39 6.44 -3.87
CA GLN A 216 -5.31 6.98 -2.87
C GLN A 216 -4.62 8.08 -2.07
N VAL A 217 -5.40 9.05 -1.61
CA VAL A 217 -4.91 10.18 -0.81
C VAL A 217 -5.90 10.50 0.29
N GLY A 218 -5.41 10.67 1.50
CA GLY A 218 -6.17 11.11 2.67
C GLY A 218 -5.30 11.91 3.62
N TYR A 219 -5.91 12.47 4.64
CA TYR A 219 -5.28 13.43 5.56
C TYR A 219 -5.62 13.11 6.99
N VAL A 220 -4.65 13.30 7.88
CA VAL A 220 -4.82 13.13 9.32
C VAL A 220 -4.34 14.40 10.02
N GLU A 221 -5.08 14.90 10.97
CA GLU A 221 -4.63 15.94 11.88
C GLU A 221 -3.89 15.30 13.07
N LEU A 222 -2.72 15.85 13.41
CA LEU A 222 -1.97 15.47 14.59
C LEU A 222 -2.57 16.16 15.82
N ASN A 223 -3.18 15.39 16.67
CA ASN A 223 -3.66 15.75 18.00
C ASN A 223 -3.00 14.85 19.04
N GLU A 224 -3.33 15.02 20.32
CA GLU A 224 -2.76 14.25 21.44
C GLU A 224 -2.75 12.73 21.23
N ASN A 225 -3.71 12.19 20.49
CA ASN A 225 -3.81 10.77 20.18
C ASN A 225 -3.02 10.41 18.93
N THR A 226 -3.22 11.10 17.82
CA THR A 226 -2.60 10.77 16.52
C THR A 226 -1.12 11.10 16.45
N GLU A 227 -0.60 12.00 17.29
CA GLU A 227 0.84 12.19 17.50
C GLU A 227 1.54 10.91 17.98
N LYS A 228 0.84 10.05 18.73
CA LYS A 228 1.36 8.76 19.19
C LYS A 228 1.64 7.77 18.05
N LEU A 229 1.14 8.05 16.85
CA LEU A 229 1.44 7.29 15.65
C LEU A 229 2.75 7.71 14.96
N ILE A 230 3.34 8.84 15.34
CA ILE A 230 4.70 9.22 14.97
C ILE A 230 5.68 8.42 15.82
N TYR A 231 6.72 7.88 15.21
CA TYR A 231 7.73 7.10 15.95
C TYR A 231 8.48 7.96 16.98
N ALA A 232 8.84 7.36 18.08
CA ALA A 232 9.68 8.00 19.09
C ALA A 232 11.13 8.10 18.62
N GLN A 233 11.59 7.09 17.83
CA GLN A 233 12.95 6.96 17.39
C GLN A 233 12.99 6.40 15.96
N ASP A 234 13.92 6.91 15.14
CA ASP A 234 14.13 6.44 13.78
C ASP A 234 14.90 5.11 13.77
N ALA A 235 14.52 4.22 12.86
CA ALA A 235 15.11 2.88 12.76
C ALA A 235 16.51 2.87 12.14
N MET A 236 16.84 3.87 11.30
CA MET A 236 18.05 3.83 10.47
C MET A 236 19.27 4.33 11.21
N ASP A 237 19.13 5.36 12.03
CA ASP A 237 20.22 6.01 12.73
C ASP A 237 19.98 6.17 14.24
N GLY A 238 18.81 5.74 14.73
CA GLY A 238 18.47 5.80 16.14
C GLY A 238 18.15 7.18 16.68
N LYS A 239 18.07 8.22 15.83
CA LYS A 239 17.73 9.56 16.30
C LYS A 239 16.30 9.62 16.85
N ARG A 240 16.14 10.35 17.95
CA ARG A 240 14.83 10.64 18.53
C ARG A 240 14.05 11.58 17.61
N ILE A 241 12.75 11.41 17.53
CA ILE A 241 11.85 12.33 16.80
C ILE A 241 11.06 13.09 17.87
N GLU A 242 11.17 14.41 17.90
CA GLU A 242 10.58 15.26 18.92
C GLU A 242 9.73 16.37 18.29
N PHE A 243 8.76 16.86 19.04
CA PHE A 243 7.97 18.04 18.68
C PHE A 243 8.44 19.22 19.52
N GLU A 244 8.74 20.35 18.88
CA GLU A 244 9.16 21.56 19.57
C GLU A 244 8.46 22.81 19.01
N ASN A 245 8.41 23.86 19.82
CA ASN A 245 7.89 25.15 19.37
C ASN A 245 8.97 25.93 18.60
N VAL A 246 9.14 25.57 17.34
CA VAL A 246 10.09 26.16 16.39
C VAL A 246 9.42 26.43 15.05
N ASP A 247 9.94 27.37 14.27
CA ASP A 247 9.36 27.75 12.98
C ASP A 247 9.67 26.72 11.88
N LYS A 248 10.86 26.12 11.93
CA LYS A 248 11.31 25.14 10.92
C LYS A 248 11.79 23.87 11.57
N ALA A 249 11.52 22.76 10.91
CA ALA A 249 12.09 21.48 11.26
C ALA A 249 13.62 21.53 11.13
N TYR A 250 14.29 20.82 12.04
CA TYR A 250 15.74 20.70 12.00
C TYR A 250 16.20 19.33 12.50
N GLU A 251 17.44 19.01 12.25
CA GLU A 251 18.08 17.77 12.66
C GLU A 251 19.40 18.09 13.39
N THR A 252 19.67 17.34 14.46
CA THR A 252 20.95 17.33 15.15
C THR A 252 21.58 15.93 15.06
N GLU A 253 22.70 15.71 15.74
CA GLU A 253 23.32 14.40 15.80
C GLU A 253 22.41 13.33 16.43
N ASP A 254 21.57 13.70 17.41
CA ASP A 254 20.80 12.80 18.26
C ASP A 254 19.27 12.90 18.06
N LYS A 255 18.77 13.91 17.36
CA LYS A 255 17.31 14.09 17.17
C LYS A 255 16.91 14.76 15.86
N ARG A 256 15.65 14.54 15.50
CA ARG A 256 14.88 15.24 14.48
C ARG A 256 13.71 15.96 15.11
N VAL A 257 13.54 17.23 14.78
CA VAL A 257 12.51 18.07 15.39
C VAL A 257 11.45 18.40 14.36
N ILE A 258 10.21 18.07 14.70
CA ILE A 258 8.99 18.49 14.01
C ILE A 258 8.49 19.77 14.67
N PRO A 259 8.26 20.87 13.92
CA PRO A 259 7.61 22.05 14.48
C PRO A 259 6.23 21.72 15.04
N GLY A 260 5.90 22.25 16.22
CA GLY A 260 4.62 21.98 16.86
C GLY A 260 3.39 22.46 16.08
N HIS A 261 3.58 23.39 15.12
CA HIS A 261 2.53 23.85 14.21
C HIS A 261 2.40 22.99 12.93
N ALA A 262 3.31 22.06 12.67
CA ALA A 262 3.20 21.10 11.57
C ALA A 262 2.25 19.97 11.99
N ARG A 263 0.94 20.21 11.86
CA ARG A 263 -0.14 19.41 12.45
C ARG A 263 -0.84 18.47 11.49
N TRP A 264 -0.48 18.44 10.23
CA TRP A 264 -1.18 17.64 9.24
C TRP A 264 -0.29 16.57 8.64
N VAL A 265 -0.85 15.39 8.43
CA VAL A 265 -0.18 14.27 7.77
C VAL A 265 -0.88 13.98 6.46
N ILE A 266 -0.15 14.15 5.37
CA ILE A 266 -0.56 13.71 4.05
C ILE A 266 -0.28 12.21 3.97
N VAL A 267 -1.31 11.41 3.72
CA VAL A 267 -1.19 9.94 3.58
C VAL A 267 -1.59 9.56 2.17
N PHE A 268 -0.76 8.80 1.50
CA PHE A 268 -1.07 8.32 0.16
C PHE A 268 -0.62 6.89 -0.06
N THR A 269 -1.19 6.26 -1.08
CA THR A 269 -0.83 4.90 -1.45
C THR A 269 -0.31 4.81 -2.88
N VAL A 270 0.52 3.80 -3.12
CA VAL A 270 0.92 3.37 -4.45
C VAL A 270 0.59 1.89 -4.59
N LYS A 271 -0.17 1.57 -5.64
CA LYS A 271 -0.64 0.22 -5.93
C LYS A 271 0.51 -0.68 -6.40
N MET A 272 0.45 -1.94 -5.97
CA MET A 272 1.28 -3.03 -6.49
C MET A 272 0.56 -3.77 -7.62
N SER A 273 1.30 -4.36 -8.54
CA SER A 273 0.74 -5.18 -9.61
C SER A 273 0.18 -6.50 -9.07
N GLU A 274 -1.12 -6.73 -9.27
CA GLU A 274 -1.76 -8.02 -8.98
C GLU A 274 -1.22 -9.12 -9.87
N GLU A 275 -0.94 -8.81 -11.14
CA GLU A 275 -0.42 -9.76 -12.10
C GLU A 275 0.94 -10.32 -11.68
N LEU A 276 1.83 -9.47 -11.16
CA LEU A 276 3.15 -9.89 -10.70
C LEU A 276 3.08 -10.59 -9.34
N ILE A 277 2.27 -10.09 -8.40
CA ILE A 277 2.24 -10.61 -7.02
C ILE A 277 1.75 -12.07 -6.97
N LYS A 278 0.92 -12.49 -7.92
CA LYS A 278 0.37 -13.85 -8.04
C LYS A 278 1.30 -14.83 -8.76
N ARG A 279 2.45 -14.38 -9.28
CA ARG A 279 3.39 -15.24 -10.00
C ARG A 279 4.39 -15.85 -9.03
N LYS A 280 4.05 -17.04 -8.60
CA LYS A 280 4.80 -17.87 -7.65
C LYS A 280 5.05 -19.23 -8.25
N THR A 281 5.98 -19.98 -7.69
CA THR A 281 6.18 -21.38 -8.05
C THR A 281 4.96 -22.24 -7.66
N GLU A 282 4.88 -23.44 -8.19
CA GLU A 282 3.84 -24.42 -7.84
C GLU A 282 3.80 -24.72 -6.32
N SER A 283 4.95 -24.64 -5.67
CA SER A 283 5.06 -24.77 -4.20
C SER A 283 4.75 -23.48 -3.42
N GLY A 284 4.24 -22.43 -4.08
CA GLY A 284 3.88 -21.18 -3.43
C GLY A 284 5.05 -20.25 -3.11
N MET A 285 6.26 -20.57 -3.57
CA MET A 285 7.45 -19.73 -3.36
C MET A 285 7.38 -18.43 -4.15
N PRO A 286 7.65 -17.28 -3.54
CA PRO A 286 7.73 -16.01 -4.25
C PRO A 286 8.89 -16.00 -5.26
N THR A 287 8.70 -15.26 -6.35
CA THR A 287 9.65 -15.14 -7.47
C THR A 287 10.19 -13.72 -7.59
N GLY A 288 11.18 -13.50 -8.45
CA GLY A 288 11.65 -12.15 -8.81
C GLY A 288 10.52 -11.28 -9.34
N LEU A 289 9.55 -11.83 -10.07
CA LEU A 289 8.37 -11.11 -10.55
C LEU A 289 7.50 -10.61 -9.39
N SER A 290 7.22 -11.47 -8.40
CA SER A 290 6.44 -11.04 -7.23
C SER A 290 7.19 -10.03 -6.35
N ALA A 291 8.51 -10.07 -6.30
CA ALA A 291 9.35 -9.07 -5.65
C ALA A 291 9.31 -7.73 -6.39
N ALA A 292 9.34 -7.74 -7.73
CA ALA A 292 9.24 -6.55 -8.57
C ALA A 292 7.92 -5.80 -8.36
N ALA A 293 6.81 -6.51 -8.08
CA ALA A 293 5.53 -5.89 -7.73
C ALA A 293 5.64 -4.95 -6.51
N THR A 294 6.43 -5.34 -5.52
CA THR A 294 6.72 -4.50 -4.36
C THR A 294 7.71 -3.40 -4.71
N GLY A 295 8.73 -3.73 -5.48
CA GLY A 295 9.79 -2.81 -5.91
C GLY A 295 9.25 -1.60 -6.63
N ILE A 296 8.41 -1.80 -7.65
CA ILE A 296 7.86 -0.70 -8.45
C ILE A 296 7.02 0.29 -7.61
N ALA A 297 6.28 -0.21 -6.61
CA ALA A 297 5.50 0.67 -5.74
C ALA A 297 6.40 1.56 -4.88
N TYR A 298 7.52 1.05 -4.37
CA TYR A 298 8.50 1.85 -3.65
C TYR A 298 9.25 2.83 -4.56
N GLY A 299 9.66 2.40 -5.76
CA GLY A 299 10.30 3.28 -6.74
C GLY A 299 9.39 4.44 -7.16
N GLN A 300 8.13 4.14 -7.46
CA GLN A 300 7.12 5.15 -7.80
C GLN A 300 6.86 6.11 -6.64
N ALA A 301 6.75 5.60 -5.42
CA ALA A 301 6.52 6.41 -4.24
C ALA A 301 7.64 7.41 -4.01
N ARG A 302 8.89 7.05 -4.26
CA ARG A 302 10.02 7.94 -4.13
C ARG A 302 9.89 9.16 -5.04
N ASN A 303 9.61 8.93 -6.32
CA ASN A 303 9.38 10.01 -7.27
C ASN A 303 8.19 10.89 -6.86
N THR A 304 7.15 10.28 -6.30
CA THR A 304 5.96 10.99 -5.80
C THR A 304 6.30 11.84 -4.58
N ILE A 305 7.11 11.32 -3.65
CA ILE A 305 7.57 12.03 -2.45
C ILE A 305 8.41 13.25 -2.83
N ASP A 306 9.40 13.09 -3.70
CA ASP A 306 10.27 14.19 -4.15
C ASP A 306 9.45 15.32 -4.80
N ARG A 307 8.50 14.97 -5.66
CA ARG A 307 7.60 15.94 -6.29
C ARG A 307 6.70 16.64 -5.29
N LEU A 308 6.17 15.90 -4.31
CA LEU A 308 5.32 16.47 -3.27
C LEU A 308 6.11 17.44 -2.38
N GLN A 309 7.33 17.07 -1.97
CA GLN A 309 8.19 17.97 -1.18
C GLN A 309 8.50 19.26 -1.95
N ASN A 310 8.87 19.13 -3.25
CA ASN A 310 9.10 20.30 -4.10
C ASN A 310 7.83 21.16 -4.24
N PHE A 311 6.68 20.53 -4.41
CA PHE A 311 5.41 21.23 -4.54
C PHE A 311 5.09 22.05 -3.29
N LEU A 312 5.20 21.42 -2.10
CA LEU A 312 5.01 22.11 -0.82
C LEU A 312 6.01 23.25 -0.64
N HIS A 313 7.28 23.02 -0.97
CA HIS A 313 8.34 24.02 -0.86
C HIS A 313 8.05 25.27 -1.71
N VAL A 314 7.63 25.06 -2.97
CA VAL A 314 7.25 26.19 -3.87
C VAL A 314 6.02 26.93 -3.37
N LEU A 315 5.11 26.26 -2.64
CA LEU A 315 3.97 26.91 -1.99
C LEU A 315 4.35 27.67 -0.70
N GLY A 316 5.56 27.44 -0.16
CA GLY A 316 6.05 28.06 1.08
C GLY A 316 5.77 27.24 2.34
N TYR A 317 5.60 25.93 2.20
CA TYR A 317 5.32 24.99 3.28
C TYR A 317 6.36 23.89 3.38
N GLN A 318 6.48 23.30 4.56
CA GLN A 318 7.39 22.20 4.84
C GLN A 318 6.73 20.85 4.50
N GLY A 319 7.52 19.94 3.92
CA GLY A 319 7.14 18.53 3.73
C GLY A 319 8.14 17.63 4.42
N LEU A 320 7.80 17.11 5.60
CA LEU A 320 8.70 16.33 6.44
C LEU A 320 8.48 14.84 6.24
N MET A 321 9.53 14.13 5.84
CA MET A 321 9.52 12.70 5.58
C MET A 321 10.58 12.02 6.45
N GLY A 322 10.34 10.76 6.85
CA GLY A 322 11.38 9.94 7.51
C GLY A 322 12.51 9.57 6.55
N THR A 323 13.65 9.19 7.11
CA THR A 323 14.85 8.75 6.37
C THR A 323 14.61 7.55 5.46
N TRP A 324 13.52 6.85 5.66
CA TRP A 324 13.17 5.63 4.96
C TRP A 324 11.67 5.57 4.68
N TYR A 325 11.24 4.79 3.69
CA TYR A 325 9.82 4.64 3.28
C TYR A 325 8.87 4.31 4.43
N ASN A 326 9.32 3.50 5.39
CA ASN A 326 8.56 3.14 6.58
C ASN A 326 8.89 4.05 7.77
N GLY A 327 9.72 5.08 7.59
CA GLY A 327 10.10 6.03 8.62
C GLY A 327 8.98 6.99 9.00
N LEU A 328 9.25 7.89 9.93
CA LEU A 328 8.40 8.93 10.49
C LEU A 328 7.26 8.41 11.37
N GLY A 329 6.46 7.44 10.94
CA GLY A 329 5.32 6.96 11.71
C GLY A 329 4.74 5.65 11.18
N ILE A 330 3.77 5.10 11.89
CA ILE A 330 3.15 3.79 11.65
C ILE A 330 2.24 3.86 10.42
N ALA A 331 2.77 3.43 9.27
CA ALA A 331 2.08 3.57 7.98
C ALA A 331 0.68 2.93 7.93
N PRO A 332 0.45 1.69 8.40
CA PRO A 332 -0.91 1.13 8.43
C PRO A 332 -1.89 1.93 9.27
N ALA A 333 -1.44 2.44 10.43
CA ALA A 333 -2.28 3.24 11.32
C ALA A 333 -2.68 4.57 10.67
N PHE A 334 -1.72 5.30 10.09
CA PHE A 334 -2.03 6.52 9.33
C PHE A 334 -2.95 6.24 8.15
N GLY A 335 -2.78 5.12 7.44
CA GLY A 335 -3.67 4.72 6.35
C GLY A 335 -5.11 4.49 6.82
N VAL A 336 -5.30 3.85 7.97
CA VAL A 336 -6.62 3.63 8.60
C VAL A 336 -7.23 4.95 9.06
N MET A 337 -6.46 5.78 9.77
CA MET A 337 -6.92 7.10 10.27
C MET A 337 -7.27 8.04 9.12
N ALA A 338 -6.51 8.00 8.02
CA ALA A 338 -6.79 8.75 6.80
C ALA A 338 -7.96 8.18 5.97
N GLY A 339 -8.59 7.10 6.45
CA GLY A 339 -9.71 6.48 5.77
C GLY A 339 -9.37 5.78 4.46
N LEU A 340 -8.16 5.32 4.26
CA LEU A 340 -7.75 4.63 3.03
C LEU A 340 -8.05 3.12 3.08
N GLY A 341 -8.36 2.58 4.26
CA GLY A 341 -8.67 1.18 4.46
C GLY A 341 -8.97 0.86 5.92
N GLU A 342 -9.09 -0.41 6.21
CA GLU A 342 -9.20 -0.96 7.56
C GLU A 342 -8.00 -1.86 7.88
N LEU A 343 -7.70 -2.04 9.17
CA LEU A 343 -6.68 -3.00 9.58
C LEU A 343 -7.22 -4.42 9.44
N GLY A 344 -6.53 -5.26 8.67
CA GLY A 344 -6.94 -6.66 8.49
C GLY A 344 -6.10 -7.65 9.29
N ARG A 345 -6.44 -8.93 9.19
CA ARG A 345 -5.74 -10.04 9.87
C ARG A 345 -4.23 -10.09 9.58
N ILE A 346 -3.81 -9.63 8.43
CA ILE A 346 -2.38 -9.57 8.05
C ILE A 346 -1.60 -8.47 8.79
N ASN A 347 -2.20 -7.80 9.76
CA ASN A 347 -1.65 -6.65 10.47
C ASN A 347 -1.14 -5.54 9.52
N ARG A 348 -1.87 -5.34 8.43
CA ARG A 348 -1.65 -4.30 7.41
C ARG A 348 -2.99 -3.69 7.02
N MET A 349 -2.94 -2.46 6.51
CA MET A 349 -4.11 -1.82 5.95
C MET A 349 -4.57 -2.57 4.70
N ILE A 350 -5.87 -2.82 4.61
CA ILE A 350 -6.56 -3.41 3.46
C ILE A 350 -7.57 -2.38 2.96
N SER A 351 -7.45 -1.95 1.71
CA SER A 351 -8.43 -1.05 1.13
C SER A 351 -9.55 -1.80 0.42
N PRO A 352 -10.75 -1.20 0.35
CA PRO A 352 -11.86 -1.77 -0.41
C PRO A 352 -11.54 -1.93 -1.91
N GLU A 353 -10.74 -1.02 -2.47
CA GLU A 353 -10.45 -0.94 -3.90
C GLU A 353 -9.33 -1.88 -4.34
N TYR A 354 -8.26 -1.93 -3.55
CA TYR A 354 -7.01 -2.63 -3.94
C TYR A 354 -6.63 -3.76 -2.99
N GLY A 355 -7.42 -3.98 -1.94
CA GLY A 355 -7.02 -4.91 -0.89
C GLY A 355 -5.71 -4.48 -0.22
N PRO A 356 -4.82 -5.43 0.14
CA PRO A 356 -3.48 -5.13 0.65
C PRO A 356 -2.47 -4.83 -0.47
N LEU A 357 -2.86 -4.87 -1.76
CA LEU A 357 -1.95 -4.67 -2.89
C LEU A 357 -1.55 -3.20 -3.08
N GLN A 358 -1.06 -2.59 -2.02
CA GLN A 358 -0.61 -1.21 -2.00
C GLN A 358 0.45 -0.97 -0.94
N ARG A 359 1.22 0.11 -1.11
CA ARG A 359 2.15 0.64 -0.11
C ARG A 359 1.63 1.97 0.39
N VAL A 360 1.73 2.19 1.69
CA VAL A 360 1.23 3.40 2.36
C VAL A 360 2.40 4.29 2.73
N PHE A 361 2.31 5.55 2.35
CA PHE A 361 3.32 6.58 2.62
C PHE A 361 2.68 7.75 3.36
N LYS A 362 3.48 8.50 4.09
CA LYS A 362 3.02 9.63 4.91
C LYS A 362 4.09 10.72 4.94
N MET A 363 3.62 11.96 5.01
CA MET A 363 4.45 13.16 5.09
C MET A 363 3.78 14.14 6.04
N VAL A 364 4.52 14.66 7.03
CA VAL A 364 4.04 15.73 7.92
C VAL A 364 4.23 17.08 7.21
N THR A 365 3.28 17.97 7.37
CA THR A 365 3.33 19.32 6.79
C THR A 365 2.68 20.34 7.73
N ASP A 366 3.11 21.58 7.58
CA ASP A 366 2.49 22.77 8.20
C ASP A 366 1.40 23.41 7.31
N LEU A 367 1.14 22.88 6.10
CA LEU A 367 0.02 23.29 5.28
C LEU A 367 -1.30 22.82 5.91
N PRO A 368 -2.23 23.72 6.27
CA PRO A 368 -3.54 23.33 6.81
C PRO A 368 -4.33 22.46 5.82
N LEU A 369 -4.79 21.30 6.27
CA LEU A 369 -5.54 20.33 5.46
C LEU A 369 -6.83 19.91 6.16
N GLU A 370 -7.90 19.73 5.41
CA GLU A 370 -9.14 19.13 5.93
C GLU A 370 -8.93 17.63 6.13
N PRO A 371 -9.01 17.11 7.37
CA PRO A 371 -8.83 15.70 7.65
C PRO A 371 -9.89 14.83 6.98
N THR A 372 -9.49 13.65 6.49
CA THR A 372 -10.43 12.64 6.00
C THR A 372 -10.87 11.71 7.13
N LYS A 373 -12.08 11.19 7.03
CA LYS A 373 -12.62 10.28 8.05
C LYS A 373 -12.18 8.84 7.83
N PRO A 374 -11.97 8.05 8.91
CA PRO A 374 -11.86 6.60 8.81
C PRO A 374 -13.06 5.96 8.11
N ILE A 375 -12.92 4.71 7.69
CA ILE A 375 -13.98 4.00 6.97
C ILE A 375 -14.35 2.68 7.63
N ASP A 376 -15.58 2.25 7.36
CA ASP A 376 -16.08 0.90 7.60
C ASP A 376 -16.51 0.30 6.25
N ALA A 377 -15.74 -0.65 5.78
CA ALA A 377 -16.00 -1.45 4.58
C ALA A 377 -16.24 -2.93 4.94
N GLY A 378 -16.41 -3.25 6.21
CA GLY A 378 -16.62 -4.59 6.72
C GLY A 378 -15.40 -5.52 6.64
N ILE A 379 -14.21 -4.98 6.34
CA ILE A 379 -13.01 -5.79 6.12
C ILE A 379 -12.58 -6.47 7.41
N MET A 380 -12.55 -5.74 8.52
CA MET A 380 -12.17 -6.30 9.81
C MET A 380 -13.13 -7.42 10.24
N ASN A 381 -14.43 -7.21 10.06
CA ASN A 381 -15.43 -8.22 10.35
C ASN A 381 -15.27 -9.47 9.45
N PHE A 382 -15.01 -9.29 8.15
CA PHE A 382 -14.73 -10.39 7.24
C PHE A 382 -13.50 -11.20 7.65
N CYS A 383 -12.45 -10.53 8.09
CA CYS A 383 -11.21 -11.17 8.52
C CYS A 383 -11.38 -12.13 9.71
N ARG A 384 -12.43 -11.96 10.54
CA ARG A 384 -12.71 -12.87 11.66
C ARG A 384 -12.90 -14.33 11.21
N THR A 385 -13.54 -14.53 10.09
CA THR A 385 -13.90 -15.88 9.59
C THR A 385 -13.12 -16.31 8.35
N CYS A 386 -12.59 -15.39 7.55
CA CYS A 386 -11.90 -15.71 6.29
C CYS A 386 -10.64 -16.56 6.50
N LYS A 387 -9.71 -16.14 7.35
CA LYS A 387 -8.44 -16.83 7.72
C LYS A 387 -7.55 -17.34 6.57
N VAL A 388 -7.87 -17.14 5.30
CA VAL A 388 -7.11 -17.68 4.14
C VAL A 388 -5.64 -17.24 4.18
N CYS A 389 -5.36 -15.97 4.48
CA CYS A 389 -3.98 -15.49 4.56
C CYS A 389 -3.17 -16.16 5.69
N ALA A 390 -3.80 -16.52 6.81
CA ALA A 390 -3.14 -17.21 7.90
C ALA A 390 -2.95 -18.71 7.60
N THR A 391 -3.89 -19.33 6.89
CA THR A 391 -3.78 -20.74 6.46
C THR A 391 -2.67 -20.92 5.42
N GLU A 392 -2.57 -19.99 4.46
CA GLU A 392 -1.59 -20.03 3.39
C GLU A 392 -0.22 -19.43 3.79
N CYS A 393 -0.07 -18.95 5.03
CA CYS A 393 1.18 -18.35 5.48
C CYS A 393 2.30 -19.40 5.63
N PRO A 394 3.37 -19.36 4.83
CA PRO A 394 4.40 -20.39 4.84
C PRO A 394 5.31 -20.33 6.09
N SER A 395 5.27 -19.23 6.85
CA SER A 395 6.00 -19.08 8.11
C SER A 395 5.12 -19.18 9.35
N ASP A 396 3.82 -19.42 9.15
CA ASP A 396 2.82 -19.49 10.23
C ASP A 396 2.81 -18.28 11.18
N CYS A 397 3.21 -17.11 10.66
CA CYS A 397 3.38 -15.87 11.44
C CYS A 397 2.08 -15.09 11.65
N LEU A 398 0.98 -15.49 11.01
CA LEU A 398 -0.32 -14.82 11.10
C LEU A 398 -1.26 -15.58 12.01
N SER A 399 -1.90 -14.86 12.93
CA SER A 399 -2.83 -15.44 13.89
C SER A 399 -4.00 -16.13 13.21
N LYS A 400 -4.36 -17.32 13.69
CA LYS A 400 -5.53 -18.13 13.29
C LYS A 400 -6.74 -17.94 14.20
N GLU A 401 -6.59 -17.12 15.25
CA GLU A 401 -7.68 -16.80 16.16
C GLU A 401 -8.85 -16.15 15.44
N THR A 402 -10.07 -16.44 15.86
CA THR A 402 -11.27 -15.81 15.27
C THR A 402 -11.35 -14.35 15.68
N GLU A 403 -11.21 -14.10 16.98
CA GLU A 403 -11.29 -12.75 17.52
C GLU A 403 -9.92 -12.06 17.54
N PRO A 404 -9.86 -10.74 17.28
CA PRO A 404 -8.68 -9.95 17.56
C PRO A 404 -8.45 -9.85 19.07
N TYR A 405 -7.20 -9.61 19.48
CA TYR A 405 -6.77 -9.57 20.88
C TYR A 405 -5.85 -8.38 21.15
N TRP A 406 -5.61 -8.06 22.43
CA TRP A 406 -4.86 -6.89 22.87
C TRP A 406 -3.36 -7.15 23.01
N GLU A 407 -2.97 -8.39 23.29
CA GLU A 407 -1.60 -8.79 23.61
C GLU A 407 -0.74 -8.85 22.35
N PRO A 408 0.32 -8.02 22.25
CA PRO A 408 1.27 -8.10 21.15
C PRO A 408 1.95 -9.46 21.07
N ALA A 409 2.26 -9.93 19.85
CA ALA A 409 3.05 -11.15 19.65
C ALA A 409 4.51 -11.00 20.10
N GLY A 410 4.98 -9.78 20.26
CA GLY A 410 6.32 -9.50 20.76
C GLY A 410 6.66 -8.01 20.72
N PRO A 411 7.89 -7.64 21.13
CA PRO A 411 8.32 -6.24 21.22
C PRO A 411 8.41 -5.53 19.86
N TRP A 412 8.27 -6.27 18.79
CA TRP A 412 8.20 -5.74 17.41
C TRP A 412 6.83 -5.22 17.00
N ASN A 413 5.82 -5.45 17.81
CA ASN A 413 4.47 -4.93 17.59
C ASN A 413 4.23 -3.68 18.43
N ASN A 414 3.44 -2.74 17.91
CA ASN A 414 2.97 -1.59 18.66
C ASN A 414 1.74 -2.00 19.48
N PRO A 415 1.75 -1.86 20.83
CA PRO A 415 0.61 -2.16 21.68
C PRO A 415 -0.49 -1.08 21.60
N GLY A 416 -1.58 -1.26 22.36
CA GLY A 416 -2.61 -0.26 22.53
C GLY A 416 -3.76 -0.33 21.51
N HIS A 417 -3.85 -1.39 20.72
CA HIS A 417 -4.99 -1.62 19.84
C HIS A 417 -5.33 -3.10 19.73
N ARG A 418 -6.60 -3.40 19.53
CA ARG A 418 -7.09 -4.76 19.42
C ARG A 418 -7.03 -5.24 17.98
N THR A 419 -6.17 -6.23 17.70
CA THR A 419 -5.93 -6.74 16.35
C THR A 419 -5.44 -8.20 16.37
N TRP A 420 -5.17 -8.78 15.19
CA TRP A 420 -4.39 -10.00 15.03
C TRP A 420 -2.93 -9.62 14.82
N TYR A 421 -2.13 -9.76 15.85
CA TYR A 421 -0.72 -9.41 15.78
C TYR A 421 0.08 -10.42 14.96
N GLU A 422 1.05 -9.92 14.20
CA GLU A 422 1.95 -10.72 13.38
C GLU A 422 3.22 -11.06 14.15
N ASP A 423 3.68 -12.31 14.09
CA ASP A 423 5.06 -12.68 14.44
C ASP A 423 6.00 -12.25 13.30
N SER A 424 6.38 -10.99 13.33
CA SER A 424 7.16 -10.35 12.28
C SER A 424 8.57 -10.94 12.12
N PRO A 425 9.32 -11.37 13.17
CA PRO A 425 10.58 -12.08 13.01
C PRO A 425 10.45 -13.39 12.22
N SER A 426 9.41 -14.19 12.47
CA SER A 426 9.13 -15.41 11.69
C SER A 426 8.82 -15.09 10.22
N CYS A 427 8.01 -14.06 9.97
CA CYS A 427 7.76 -13.55 8.62
C CYS A 427 9.07 -13.16 7.92
N ARG A 428 9.92 -12.38 8.59
CA ARG A 428 11.21 -11.91 8.03
C ARG A 428 12.19 -13.05 7.80
N THR A 429 12.20 -14.06 8.66
CA THR A 429 13.03 -15.26 8.52
C THR A 429 12.66 -16.01 7.23
N TRP A 430 11.36 -16.13 6.93
CA TRP A 430 10.88 -16.73 5.68
C TRP A 430 11.40 -15.99 4.44
N TRP A 431 11.57 -14.67 4.48
CA TRP A 431 12.16 -13.94 3.35
C TRP A 431 13.59 -14.37 3.04
N ALA A 432 14.37 -14.75 4.05
CA ALA A 432 15.70 -15.32 3.83
C ALA A 432 15.64 -16.74 3.26
N VAL A 433 14.64 -17.53 3.65
CA VAL A 433 14.44 -18.88 3.10
C VAL A 433 13.99 -18.85 1.64
N SER A 434 13.10 -17.92 1.29
CA SER A 434 12.46 -17.84 -0.03
C SER A 434 13.29 -17.15 -1.10
N THR A 435 14.37 -16.45 -0.75
CA THR A 435 15.28 -15.69 -1.63
C THR A 435 14.71 -14.43 -2.29
N ALA A 436 13.39 -14.33 -2.50
CA ALA A 436 12.74 -13.24 -3.22
C ALA A 436 11.71 -12.46 -2.36
N GLY A 437 11.85 -12.51 -1.03
CA GLY A 437 10.86 -11.95 -0.12
C GLY A 437 9.65 -12.87 0.06
N CYS A 438 8.49 -12.29 0.38
CA CYS A 438 7.23 -13.04 0.44
C CYS A 438 6.13 -12.19 -0.24
N SER A 439 4.93 -12.30 0.06
CA SER A 439 3.71 -11.59 -0.31
C SER A 439 2.54 -12.57 -0.48
N THR A 440 2.67 -13.78 0.07
CA THR A 440 1.64 -14.82 -0.03
C THR A 440 0.30 -14.31 0.52
N CYS A 441 0.33 -13.70 1.71
CA CYS A 441 -0.87 -13.14 2.34
C CYS A 441 -1.55 -12.05 1.48
N PHE A 442 -0.78 -11.31 0.69
CA PHE A 442 -1.30 -10.30 -0.23
C PHE A 442 -1.93 -10.93 -1.47
N ALA A 443 -1.29 -11.96 -2.03
CA ALA A 443 -1.76 -12.64 -3.24
C ALA A 443 -3.09 -13.38 -3.02
N VAL A 444 -3.26 -14.02 -1.85
CA VAL A 444 -4.44 -14.85 -1.53
C VAL A 444 -5.58 -14.07 -0.88
N CYS A 445 -5.39 -12.79 -0.56
CA CYS A 445 -6.42 -11.99 0.10
C CYS A 445 -7.64 -11.82 -0.82
N ALA A 446 -8.84 -12.04 -0.28
CA ALA A 446 -10.08 -11.87 -1.00
C ALA A 446 -10.27 -10.45 -1.58
N PHE A 447 -9.71 -9.44 -0.93
CA PHE A 447 -9.77 -8.05 -1.38
C PHE A 447 -8.71 -7.69 -2.44
N SER A 448 -7.75 -8.58 -2.72
CA SER A 448 -6.71 -8.35 -3.75
C SER A 448 -7.20 -8.56 -5.18
N LYS A 449 -8.45 -8.95 -5.36
CA LYS A 449 -8.99 -9.31 -6.66
C LYS A 449 -9.37 -8.06 -7.45
N LYS A 450 -9.07 -8.07 -8.75
CA LYS A 450 -9.63 -7.09 -9.67
C LYS A 450 -11.14 -7.25 -9.71
N ASN A 451 -11.85 -6.13 -9.78
CA ASN A 451 -13.28 -6.10 -10.08
C ASN A 451 -13.50 -6.48 -11.56
N LYS A 452 -13.21 -7.74 -11.92
CA LYS A 452 -13.43 -8.26 -13.28
C LYS A 452 -14.87 -8.69 -13.53
N SER A 453 -15.70 -8.69 -12.50
CA SER A 453 -17.13 -8.98 -12.65
C SER A 453 -17.93 -8.30 -11.53
N VAL A 454 -19.17 -7.97 -11.81
CA VAL A 454 -20.16 -7.44 -10.86
C VAL A 454 -20.28 -8.32 -9.61
N ILE A 455 -20.00 -9.62 -9.72
CA ILE A 455 -20.01 -10.57 -8.59
C ILE A 455 -19.06 -10.13 -7.49
N HIS A 456 -17.88 -9.59 -7.82
CA HIS A 456 -16.92 -9.14 -6.79
C HIS A 456 -17.44 -7.94 -6.00
N ASP A 457 -18.14 -7.02 -6.66
CA ASP A 457 -18.76 -5.89 -5.98
C ASP A 457 -19.95 -6.34 -5.13
N ILE A 458 -20.78 -7.26 -5.63
CA ILE A 458 -21.87 -7.87 -4.84
C ILE A 458 -21.31 -8.55 -3.59
N VAL A 459 -20.23 -9.31 -3.71
CA VAL A 459 -19.56 -9.94 -2.54
C VAL A 459 -19.09 -8.89 -1.54
N LYS A 460 -18.42 -7.84 -1.99
CA LYS A 460 -17.95 -6.76 -1.11
C LYS A 460 -19.11 -6.01 -0.45
N ILE A 461 -20.20 -5.77 -1.19
CA ILE A 461 -21.43 -5.17 -0.67
C ILE A 461 -22.08 -6.07 0.38
N ALA A 462 -22.19 -7.36 0.10
CA ALA A 462 -22.76 -8.33 1.05
C ALA A 462 -21.94 -8.39 2.35
N ILE A 463 -20.61 -8.39 2.24
CA ILE A 463 -19.69 -8.32 3.38
C ILE A 463 -19.91 -7.05 4.21
N ALA A 464 -19.97 -5.91 3.56
CA ALA A 464 -20.09 -4.61 4.22
C ALA A 464 -21.45 -4.39 4.89
N LYS A 465 -22.52 -4.94 4.31
CA LYS A 465 -23.91 -4.71 4.78
C LYS A 465 -24.46 -5.83 5.66
N ASN A 466 -23.87 -7.03 5.66
CA ASN A 466 -24.45 -8.16 6.35
C ASN A 466 -24.09 -8.16 7.84
N LYS A 467 -25.03 -7.70 8.67
CA LYS A 467 -24.94 -7.72 10.14
C LYS A 467 -25.64 -8.92 10.78
N ILE A 468 -26.42 -9.70 10.01
CA ILE A 468 -27.35 -10.69 10.57
C ILE A 468 -26.73 -12.10 10.60
N LEU A 469 -26.00 -12.49 9.54
CA LEU A 469 -25.34 -13.81 9.43
C LEU A 469 -23.91 -13.66 8.84
N PRO A 470 -23.04 -12.82 9.43
CA PRO A 470 -21.75 -12.50 8.83
C PRO A 470 -20.87 -13.71 8.59
N ASP A 471 -20.85 -14.67 9.53
CA ASP A 471 -19.93 -15.80 9.48
C ASP A 471 -20.28 -16.80 8.37
N GLN A 472 -21.56 -17.07 8.17
CA GLN A 472 -22.05 -18.00 7.14
C GLN A 472 -21.86 -17.43 5.72
N VAL A 473 -22.16 -16.14 5.55
CA VAL A 473 -21.98 -15.44 4.27
C VAL A 473 -20.49 -15.32 3.94
N ASN A 474 -19.65 -14.99 4.90
CA ASN A 474 -18.21 -14.89 4.72
C ASN A 474 -17.59 -16.27 4.39
N ALA A 475 -18.02 -17.33 5.08
CA ALA A 475 -17.58 -18.70 4.80
C ALA A 475 -17.99 -19.15 3.38
N PHE A 476 -19.21 -18.82 2.97
CA PHE A 476 -19.70 -19.10 1.62
C PHE A 476 -18.83 -18.40 0.56
N PHE A 477 -18.56 -17.11 0.69
CA PHE A 477 -17.74 -16.38 -0.27
C PHE A 477 -16.28 -16.83 -0.29
N THR A 478 -15.71 -17.14 0.86
CA THR A 478 -14.35 -17.71 0.93
C THR A 478 -14.26 -19.06 0.19
N LYS A 479 -15.28 -19.90 0.34
CA LYS A 479 -15.36 -21.18 -0.37
C LYS A 479 -15.55 -20.99 -1.88
N MET A 480 -16.40 -20.07 -2.30
CA MET A 480 -16.58 -19.70 -3.71
C MET A 480 -15.27 -19.26 -4.36
N ASP A 481 -14.46 -18.49 -3.68
CA ASP A 481 -13.16 -18.05 -4.15
C ASP A 481 -12.24 -19.20 -4.54
N GLY A 482 -12.19 -20.26 -3.71
CA GLY A 482 -11.44 -21.47 -4.03
C GLY A 482 -12.04 -22.22 -5.24
N VAL A 483 -13.37 -22.30 -5.34
CA VAL A 483 -14.05 -22.99 -6.45
C VAL A 483 -13.82 -22.29 -7.79
N PHE A 484 -13.77 -20.95 -7.80
CA PHE A 484 -13.53 -20.18 -9.02
C PHE A 484 -12.06 -19.98 -9.39
N GLY A 485 -11.12 -20.55 -8.61
CA GLY A 485 -9.69 -20.44 -8.89
C GLY A 485 -9.11 -19.03 -8.72
N TYR A 486 -9.79 -18.15 -7.97
CA TYR A 486 -9.27 -16.79 -7.72
C TYR A 486 -8.04 -16.77 -6.82
N GLN A 487 -7.79 -17.87 -6.10
CA GLN A 487 -6.60 -18.07 -5.29
C GLN A 487 -5.46 -18.75 -6.09
N ASP A 488 -5.75 -19.21 -7.32
CA ASP A 488 -4.80 -19.93 -8.15
C ASP A 488 -3.63 -19.02 -8.54
N GLN A 489 -2.47 -19.62 -8.55
CA GLN A 489 -1.24 -18.99 -8.99
C GLN A 489 -1.24 -18.87 -10.51
N LYS A 490 -0.52 -17.87 -11.01
CA LYS A 490 -0.35 -17.64 -12.43
C LYS A 490 0.96 -18.25 -12.91
N ASN A 491 0.99 -18.69 -14.16
CA ASN A 491 2.23 -19.11 -14.80
C ASN A 491 3.23 -17.96 -14.78
N ILE A 492 4.49 -18.26 -14.48
CA ILE A 492 5.55 -17.26 -14.33
C ILE A 492 5.92 -16.69 -15.70
N GLU A 493 6.10 -17.55 -16.70
CA GLU A 493 6.59 -17.13 -18.01
C GLU A 493 5.56 -16.35 -18.82
N ASP A 494 4.26 -16.64 -18.68
CA ASP A 494 3.19 -15.91 -19.38
C ASP A 494 3.24 -14.38 -19.19
N TRP A 495 3.89 -13.92 -18.10
CA TRP A 495 3.96 -12.49 -17.84
C TRP A 495 4.81 -11.75 -18.87
N TRP A 496 5.87 -12.39 -19.39
CA TRP A 496 6.76 -11.78 -20.36
C TRP A 496 6.13 -11.66 -21.75
N ASP A 497 5.11 -12.47 -22.02
CA ASP A 497 4.34 -12.47 -23.26
C ASP A 497 3.06 -11.63 -23.18
N MET A 498 2.79 -11.01 -22.00
CA MET A 498 1.61 -10.17 -21.84
C MET A 498 1.75 -8.84 -22.55
N GLU A 499 0.75 -8.48 -23.36
CA GLU A 499 0.60 -7.12 -23.85
C GLU A 499 0.24 -6.20 -22.66
N MET A 500 1.15 -5.31 -22.32
CA MET A 500 0.98 -4.39 -21.20
C MET A 500 0.31 -3.09 -21.67
N PRO A 501 -0.60 -2.51 -20.86
CA PRO A 501 -1.13 -1.19 -21.15
C PRO A 501 0.01 -0.15 -21.10
N PRO A 502 -0.14 1.01 -21.78
CA PRO A 502 0.95 2.01 -21.96
C PRO A 502 1.63 2.49 -20.67
N ARG A 503 1.02 2.30 -19.52
CA ARG A 503 1.57 2.69 -18.21
C ARG A 503 1.95 1.52 -17.31
N GLY A 504 2.01 0.32 -17.86
CA GLY A 504 2.35 -0.90 -17.14
C GLY A 504 1.23 -1.44 -16.25
N ALA A 505 1.38 -2.67 -15.79
CA ALA A 505 0.37 -3.40 -15.01
C ALA A 505 0.00 -2.74 -13.68
N ALA A 506 0.92 -2.04 -13.02
CA ALA A 506 0.64 -1.31 -11.78
C ALA A 506 -0.35 -0.15 -11.97
N ASN A 507 -0.40 0.40 -13.18
CA ASN A 507 -1.28 1.51 -13.56
C ASN A 507 -2.47 1.07 -14.42
N ALA A 508 -2.65 -0.21 -14.67
CA ALA A 508 -3.65 -0.74 -15.59
C ALA A 508 -5.09 -0.37 -15.24
N LYS A 509 -5.39 -0.13 -13.96
CA LYS A 509 -6.73 0.33 -13.52
C LYS A 509 -6.99 1.83 -13.71
N ARG A 510 -6.14 2.56 -14.37
CA ARG A 510 -6.38 3.98 -14.66
C ARG A 510 -7.08 4.20 -16.00
N THR A 511 -7.29 3.16 -16.74
CA THR A 511 -8.17 3.19 -17.91
C THR A 511 -9.59 2.89 -17.43
N LEU A 512 -10.52 3.77 -17.77
CA LEU A 512 -11.97 3.66 -17.48
C LEU A 512 -12.61 2.40 -18.08
N LEU A 513 -11.83 1.54 -18.73
CA LEU A 513 -12.27 0.33 -19.43
C LEU A 513 -11.99 -0.97 -18.64
N ASP A 514 -11.48 -0.90 -17.40
CA ASP A 514 -11.24 -2.06 -16.53
C ASP A 514 -12.35 -2.22 -15.46
#